data_619fed715dbeefc4085b62d56a504bca
#
_entry.id   619fed715dbeefc4085b62d56a504bca
#
_cell.length_a   1.000
_cell.length_b   1.000
_cell.length_c   1.000
_cell.angle_alpha   90.00
_cell.angle_beta   90.00
_cell.angle_gamma   90.00
#
_symmetry.space_group_name_H-M   'P 1'
#
loop_
_entity.id
_entity.type
_entity.pdbx_description
1 polymer ?
#
loop_
_entity_poly.entity_id
_entity_poly.type
_entity_poly.pdbx_seq_one_letter_code
_entity_poly.pdbx_strand_id
1 'polypeptide(L)'
;MFCRECGKELNDKAVICPNCGVPPNGKHAYQDNIPDGIRGWSWGAFLLNWIWAIGNNVWWGLLALIPYLGLIVAIWLGIQGRELAWKTGKWESVEHFQRVQKQWSKWAVIITLSIITICTVIMYLVFHHFSKSGTFNV
;
A
#
# COMPACT_ATOMS: atom_id res chain seq x y z
N MET A 1 18.15 -22.79 21.37
CA MET A 1 18.76 -22.16 20.18
C MET A 1 19.54 -20.90 20.56
N PHE A 2 20.45 -20.42 19.70
CA PHE A 2 21.22 -19.23 19.98
C PHE A 2 20.70 -18.03 19.19
N CYS A 3 20.69 -16.83 19.80
CA CYS A 3 20.35 -15.61 19.12
C CYS A 3 21.42 -15.25 18.08
N ARG A 4 21.03 -15.01 16.84
CA ARG A 4 21.98 -14.68 15.76
C ARG A 4 22.62 -13.31 15.90
N GLU A 5 21.99 -12.40 16.64
CA GLU A 5 22.46 -11.02 16.80
C GLU A 5 23.39 -10.86 18.01
N CYS A 6 23.11 -11.51 19.14
CA CYS A 6 23.88 -11.33 20.35
C CYS A 6 24.55 -12.62 20.87
N GLY A 7 24.35 -13.77 20.21
CA GLY A 7 24.96 -15.05 20.55
C GLY A 7 24.47 -15.71 21.86
N LYS A 8 23.52 -15.11 22.56
CA LYS A 8 23.00 -15.68 23.82
C LYS A 8 22.07 -16.84 23.57
N GLU A 9 22.16 -17.84 24.47
CA GLU A 9 21.27 -19.01 24.43
C GLU A 9 19.83 -18.61 24.77
N LEU A 10 18.91 -19.10 23.97
CA LEU A 10 17.48 -18.81 24.05
C LEU A 10 16.69 -20.10 24.16
N ASN A 11 15.54 -20.01 24.82
CA ASN A 11 14.55 -21.06 24.78
C ASN A 11 14.04 -21.21 23.34
N ASP A 12 13.83 -22.45 22.88
CA ASP A 12 13.35 -22.73 21.50
C ASP A 12 11.98 -22.14 21.16
N LYS A 13 11.22 -21.76 22.18
CA LYS A 13 9.92 -21.07 22.05
C LYS A 13 10.01 -19.55 22.23
N ALA A 14 11.20 -18.98 22.37
CA ALA A 14 11.35 -17.55 22.58
C ALA A 14 11.00 -16.77 21.30
N VAL A 15 10.02 -15.90 21.39
CA VAL A 15 9.58 -15.01 20.29
C VAL A 15 10.50 -13.80 20.15
N ILE A 16 11.09 -13.35 21.26
CA ILE A 16 11.98 -12.20 21.33
C ILE A 16 13.16 -12.56 22.22
N CYS A 17 14.38 -12.15 21.83
CA CYS A 17 15.54 -12.30 22.66
C CYS A 17 15.48 -11.34 23.86
N PRO A 18 15.48 -11.82 25.12
CA PRO A 18 15.39 -10.95 26.29
C PRO A 18 16.64 -10.06 26.49
N ASN A 19 17.73 -10.36 25.79
CA ASN A 19 18.99 -9.64 25.92
C ASN A 19 19.14 -8.48 24.91
N CYS A 20 18.73 -8.68 23.65
CA CYS A 20 18.88 -7.68 22.58
C CYS A 20 17.55 -7.21 21.98
N GLY A 21 16.42 -7.76 22.42
CA GLY A 21 15.09 -7.37 21.93
C GLY A 21 14.75 -7.81 20.50
N VAL A 22 15.65 -8.52 19.84
CA VAL A 22 15.49 -8.95 18.44
C VAL A 22 14.92 -10.39 18.39
N PRO A 23 14.03 -10.72 17.43
CA PRO A 23 13.57 -12.08 17.23
C PRO A 23 14.74 -13.04 16.94
N PRO A 24 14.79 -14.24 17.53
CA PRO A 24 15.94 -15.15 17.44
C PRO A 24 16.28 -15.59 16.01
N ASN A 25 15.29 -15.60 15.12
CA ASN A 25 15.45 -15.98 13.71
C ASN A 25 15.72 -14.78 12.78
N GLY A 26 16.07 -13.62 13.33
CA GLY A 26 16.35 -12.39 12.59
C GLY A 26 15.06 -11.68 12.08
N LYS A 27 15.26 -10.63 11.29
CA LYS A 27 14.15 -9.80 10.76
C LYS A 27 13.10 -10.60 9.97
N HIS A 28 13.45 -11.76 9.42
CA HIS A 28 12.55 -12.59 8.62
C HIS A 28 11.46 -13.30 9.44
N ALA A 29 11.75 -13.70 10.68
CA ALA A 29 10.74 -14.34 11.54
C ALA A 29 9.62 -13.38 11.97
N TYR A 30 9.91 -12.08 11.99
CA TYR A 30 8.91 -11.05 12.27
C TYR A 30 8.00 -10.78 11.07
N GLN A 31 8.43 -11.14 9.86
CA GLN A 31 7.68 -10.94 8.62
C GLN A 31 6.64 -12.02 8.35
N ASP A 32 6.87 -13.24 8.85
CA ASP A 32 5.93 -14.36 8.66
C ASP A 32 4.75 -14.28 9.65
N ASN A 33 4.94 -13.66 10.82
CA ASN A 33 3.87 -13.35 11.77
C ASN A 33 3.35 -11.94 11.52
N ILE A 34 2.17 -11.85 10.93
CA ILE A 34 1.50 -10.56 10.68
C ILE A 34 0.85 -10.10 11.98
N PRO A 35 1.34 -9.02 12.62
CA PRO A 35 0.77 -8.54 13.87
C PRO A 35 -0.68 -8.07 13.70
N ASP A 36 -1.44 -8.10 14.78
CA ASP A 36 -2.77 -7.52 14.81
C ASP A 36 -2.70 -6.03 14.46
N GLY A 37 -3.64 -5.57 13.62
CA GLY A 37 -3.69 -4.19 13.15
C GLY A 37 -2.94 -3.91 11.82
N ILE A 38 -2.17 -4.86 11.28
CA ILE A 38 -1.61 -4.74 9.92
C ILE A 38 -2.68 -5.03 8.87
N ARG A 39 -3.54 -6.02 9.12
CA ARG A 39 -4.63 -6.38 8.22
C ARG A 39 -5.66 -5.27 8.09
N GLY A 40 -6.28 -5.17 6.92
CA GLY A 40 -7.36 -4.24 6.66
C GLY A 40 -7.27 -3.60 5.29
N TRP A 41 -8.30 -2.86 4.94
CA TRP A 41 -8.40 -2.18 3.65
C TRP A 41 -7.37 -1.05 3.51
N SER A 42 -6.72 -0.97 2.36
CA SER A 42 -5.75 0.07 2.03
C SER A 42 -6.26 0.97 0.89
N TRP A 43 -6.77 2.14 1.24
CA TRP A 43 -7.18 3.14 0.25
C TRP A 43 -6.02 3.62 -0.61
N GLY A 44 -4.81 3.70 -0.03
CA GLY A 44 -3.60 4.07 -0.76
C GLY A 44 -3.25 3.05 -1.86
N ALA A 45 -3.32 1.76 -1.53
CA ALA A 45 -3.05 0.68 -2.47
C ALA A 45 -4.14 0.56 -3.54
N PHE A 46 -5.40 0.78 -3.19
CA PHE A 46 -6.52 0.73 -4.11
C PHE A 46 -6.50 1.89 -5.12
N LEU A 47 -6.38 3.15 -4.64
CA LEU A 47 -6.50 4.35 -5.45
C LEU A 47 -5.22 4.68 -6.23
N LEU A 48 -4.05 4.57 -5.59
CA LEU A 48 -2.76 4.85 -6.23
C LEU A 48 -2.12 3.61 -6.87
N ASN A 49 -2.67 2.42 -6.56
CA ASN A 49 -2.42 1.19 -7.28
C ASN A 49 -0.92 0.93 -7.55
N TRP A 50 -0.46 1.06 -8.80
CA TRP A 50 0.94 0.84 -9.19
C TRP A 50 1.92 1.85 -8.56
N ILE A 51 1.52 3.12 -8.33
CA ILE A 51 2.34 4.14 -7.65
C ILE A 51 2.61 3.72 -6.21
N TRP A 52 1.56 3.30 -5.50
CA TRP A 52 1.66 2.79 -4.15
C TRP A 52 2.54 1.52 -4.09
N ALA A 53 2.40 0.65 -5.08
CA ALA A 53 3.14 -0.61 -5.18
C ALA A 53 4.66 -0.37 -5.30
N ILE A 54 5.09 0.56 -6.12
CA ILE A 54 6.50 0.96 -6.24
C ILE A 54 7.01 1.50 -4.89
N GLY A 55 6.27 2.43 -4.27
CA GLY A 55 6.65 3.03 -2.99
C GLY A 55 6.79 2.03 -1.83
N ASN A 56 6.05 0.92 -1.90
CA ASN A 56 6.06 -0.14 -0.89
C ASN A 56 6.86 -1.39 -1.30
N ASN A 57 7.58 -1.38 -2.44
CA ASN A 57 8.31 -2.52 -3.01
C ASN A 57 7.43 -3.76 -3.29
N VAL A 58 6.19 -3.55 -3.64
CA VAL A 58 5.23 -4.62 -3.97
C VAL A 58 5.13 -4.71 -5.50
N TRP A 59 6.09 -5.37 -6.14
CA TRP A 59 6.22 -5.43 -7.59
C TRP A 59 5.02 -6.02 -8.33
N TRP A 60 4.26 -6.91 -7.70
CA TRP A 60 3.02 -7.46 -8.23
C TRP A 60 1.96 -6.41 -8.55
N GLY A 61 2.01 -5.25 -7.88
CA GLY A 61 1.12 -4.14 -8.16
C GLY A 61 1.31 -3.50 -9.55
N LEU A 62 2.43 -3.76 -10.23
CA LEU A 62 2.64 -3.30 -11.61
C LEU A 62 1.71 -4.00 -12.62
N LEU A 63 1.16 -5.16 -12.28
CA LEU A 63 0.14 -5.83 -13.08
C LEU A 63 -1.13 -4.98 -13.27
N ALA A 64 -1.31 -3.99 -12.43
CA ALA A 64 -2.39 -3.03 -12.56
C ALA A 64 -2.28 -2.11 -13.79
N LEU A 65 -1.12 -2.03 -14.43
CA LEU A 65 -0.92 -1.31 -15.68
C LEU A 65 -1.51 -2.06 -16.90
N ILE A 66 -1.83 -3.35 -16.74
CA ILE A 66 -2.40 -4.15 -17.82
C ILE A 66 -3.89 -3.79 -17.94
N PRO A 67 -4.38 -3.37 -19.13
CA PRO A 67 -5.80 -3.11 -19.37
C PRO A 67 -6.66 -4.33 -18.97
N TYR A 68 -7.82 -4.10 -18.42
CA TYR A 68 -8.78 -5.09 -17.89
C TYR A 68 -8.36 -5.78 -16.58
N LEU A 69 -7.07 -6.03 -16.33
CA LEU A 69 -6.58 -6.57 -15.05
C LEU A 69 -6.44 -5.50 -13.97
N GLY A 70 -6.28 -4.24 -14.36
CA GLY A 70 -5.98 -3.14 -13.45
C GLY A 70 -6.98 -2.98 -12.31
N LEU A 71 -8.28 -3.11 -12.58
CA LEU A 71 -9.31 -3.01 -11.55
C LEU A 71 -9.26 -4.19 -10.57
N ILE A 72 -9.06 -5.40 -11.10
CA ILE A 72 -8.97 -6.63 -10.28
C ILE A 72 -7.75 -6.54 -9.36
N VAL A 73 -6.60 -6.13 -9.91
CA VAL A 73 -5.35 -5.93 -9.15
C VAL A 73 -5.52 -4.82 -8.13
N ALA A 74 -6.20 -3.72 -8.46
CA ALA A 74 -6.46 -2.63 -7.52
C ALA A 74 -7.29 -3.10 -6.32
N ILE A 75 -8.36 -3.86 -6.53
CA ILE A 75 -9.18 -4.45 -5.47
C ILE A 75 -8.34 -5.41 -4.62
N TRP A 76 -7.57 -6.29 -5.27
CA TRP A 76 -6.70 -7.23 -4.60
C TRP A 76 -5.64 -6.53 -3.72
N LEU A 77 -5.01 -5.48 -4.24
CA LEU A 77 -4.09 -4.63 -3.48
C LEU A 77 -4.78 -3.88 -2.34
N GLY A 78 -6.03 -3.46 -2.54
CA GLY A 78 -6.85 -2.86 -1.48
C GLY A 78 -7.03 -3.80 -0.29
N ILE A 79 -7.21 -5.09 -0.55
CA ILE A 79 -7.42 -6.13 0.48
C ILE A 79 -6.09 -6.60 1.07
N GLN A 80 -5.12 -6.97 0.25
CA GLN A 80 -3.87 -7.63 0.68
C GLN A 80 -2.64 -6.70 0.69
N GLY A 81 -2.75 -5.50 0.15
CA GLY A 81 -1.61 -4.60 0.00
C GLY A 81 -0.88 -4.32 1.31
N ARG A 82 -1.60 -4.17 2.42
CA ARG A 82 -0.97 -3.92 3.73
C ARG A 82 -0.11 -5.11 4.19
N GLU A 83 -0.58 -6.34 4.00
CA GLU A 83 0.21 -7.53 4.32
C GLU A 83 1.44 -7.65 3.43
N LEU A 84 1.27 -7.42 2.13
CA LEU A 84 2.36 -7.45 1.17
C LEU A 84 3.41 -6.39 1.49
N ALA A 85 2.99 -5.17 1.79
CA ALA A 85 3.90 -4.09 2.20
C ALA A 85 4.61 -4.41 3.52
N TRP A 86 3.94 -5.05 4.47
CA TRP A 86 4.56 -5.49 5.73
C TRP A 86 5.67 -6.51 5.48
N LYS A 87 5.42 -7.50 4.63
CA LYS A 87 6.39 -8.56 4.29
C LYS A 87 7.65 -8.06 3.59
N THR A 88 7.66 -6.83 3.07
CA THR A 88 8.88 -6.24 2.46
C THR A 88 9.98 -5.92 3.46
N GLY A 89 9.69 -5.95 4.77
CA GLY A 89 10.69 -5.83 5.83
C GLY A 89 11.30 -4.45 6.03
N LYS A 90 10.71 -3.40 5.48
CA LYS A 90 11.18 -2.02 5.63
C LYS A 90 10.80 -1.37 6.96
N TRP A 91 9.96 -2.04 7.75
CA TRP A 91 9.26 -1.44 8.86
C TRP A 91 9.94 -1.73 10.19
N GLU A 92 10.18 -0.69 10.96
CA GLU A 92 10.81 -0.79 12.29
C GLU A 92 9.79 -1.17 13.37
N SER A 93 8.54 -0.72 13.21
CA SER A 93 7.44 -1.01 14.14
C SER A 93 6.07 -0.99 13.45
N VAL A 94 5.06 -1.55 14.12
CA VAL A 94 3.66 -1.52 13.65
C VAL A 94 3.14 -0.08 13.57
N GLU A 95 3.50 0.77 14.53
CA GLU A 95 3.11 2.18 14.58
C GLU A 95 3.73 2.96 13.42
N HIS A 96 5.01 2.71 13.11
CA HIS A 96 5.67 3.30 11.95
C HIS A 96 4.95 2.92 10.65
N PHE A 97 4.67 1.63 10.46
CA PHE A 97 3.91 1.15 9.32
C PHE A 97 2.55 1.83 9.19
N GLN A 98 1.75 1.84 10.27
CA GLN A 98 0.42 2.44 10.26
C GLN A 98 0.44 3.94 9.96
N ARG A 99 1.44 4.67 10.48
CA ARG A 99 1.63 6.10 10.20
C ARG A 99 1.87 6.34 8.71
N VAL A 100 2.75 5.58 8.10
CA VAL A 100 3.07 5.68 6.67
C VAL A 100 1.86 5.29 5.82
N GLN A 101 1.15 4.21 6.14
CA GLN A 101 -0.05 3.80 5.40
C GLN A 101 -1.20 4.81 5.52
N LYS A 102 -1.36 5.49 6.66
CA LYS A 102 -2.30 6.62 6.80
C LYS A 102 -1.92 7.79 5.89
N GLN A 103 -0.63 8.11 5.78
CA GLN A 103 -0.13 9.14 4.87
C GLN A 103 -0.47 8.78 3.40
N TRP A 104 -0.17 7.57 2.98
CA TRP A 104 -0.52 7.09 1.64
C TRP A 104 -2.02 7.20 1.36
N SER A 105 -2.86 6.80 2.30
CA SER A 105 -4.32 6.90 2.17
C SER A 105 -4.80 8.34 2.05
N LYS A 106 -4.25 9.28 2.83
CA LYS A 106 -4.58 10.72 2.74
C LYS A 106 -4.22 11.28 1.37
N TRP A 107 -2.99 11.06 0.93
CA TRP A 107 -2.54 11.54 -0.38
C TRP A 107 -3.32 10.91 -1.52
N ALA A 108 -3.64 9.63 -1.43
CA ALA A 108 -4.46 8.94 -2.42
C ALA A 108 -5.82 9.60 -2.60
N VAL A 109 -6.52 9.90 -1.51
CA VAL A 109 -7.83 10.56 -1.56
C VAL A 109 -7.70 11.97 -2.13
N ILE A 110 -6.71 12.76 -1.69
CA ILE A 110 -6.50 14.14 -2.18
C ILE A 110 -6.22 14.14 -3.68
N ILE A 111 -5.30 13.29 -4.14
CA ILE A 111 -4.93 13.19 -5.57
C ILE A 111 -6.13 12.75 -6.39
N THR A 112 -6.86 11.72 -5.95
CA THR A 112 -8.03 11.21 -6.68
C THR A 112 -9.13 12.28 -6.79
N LEU A 113 -9.46 12.98 -5.70
CA LEU A 113 -10.43 14.06 -5.72
C LEU A 113 -9.99 15.21 -6.63
N SER A 114 -8.71 15.57 -6.61
CA SER A 114 -8.16 16.60 -7.49
C SER A 114 -8.29 16.22 -8.96
N ILE A 115 -7.97 14.97 -9.32
CA ILE A 115 -8.10 14.45 -10.69
C ILE A 115 -9.58 14.50 -11.12
N ILE A 116 -10.50 14.02 -10.28
CA ILE A 116 -11.93 14.04 -10.58
C ILE A 116 -12.40 15.47 -10.82
N THR A 117 -12.01 16.42 -9.96
CA THR A 117 -12.39 17.84 -10.12
C THR A 117 -11.86 18.42 -11.43
N ILE A 118 -10.58 18.17 -11.76
CA ILE A 118 -9.98 18.65 -13.02
C ILE A 118 -10.72 18.03 -14.22
N CYS A 119 -10.96 16.73 -14.20
CA CYS A 119 -11.69 16.04 -15.28
C CYS A 119 -13.11 16.60 -15.46
N THR A 120 -13.83 16.85 -14.37
CA THR A 120 -15.19 17.42 -14.45
C THR A 120 -15.18 18.85 -15.01
N VAL A 121 -14.22 19.68 -14.62
CA VAL A 121 -14.04 21.03 -15.18
C VAL A 121 -13.72 20.98 -16.67
N ILE A 122 -12.79 20.11 -17.08
CA ILE A 122 -12.43 19.95 -18.50
C ILE A 122 -13.66 19.47 -19.30
N MET A 123 -14.38 18.47 -18.82
CA MET A 123 -15.59 17.96 -19.47
C MET A 123 -16.65 19.06 -19.61
N TYR A 124 -16.84 19.87 -18.57
CA TYR A 124 -17.76 21.01 -18.62
C TYR A 124 -17.33 22.03 -19.67
N LEU A 125 -16.06 22.43 -19.72
CA LEU A 125 -15.55 23.38 -20.71
C LEU A 125 -15.67 22.85 -22.14
N VAL A 126 -15.34 21.59 -22.35
CA VAL A 126 -15.49 20.92 -23.66
C VAL A 126 -16.95 20.92 -24.10
N PHE A 127 -17.84 20.46 -23.22
CA PHE A 127 -19.29 20.46 -23.50
C PHE A 127 -19.81 21.87 -23.83
N HIS A 128 -19.44 22.87 -23.06
CA HIS A 128 -19.84 24.25 -23.27
C HIS A 128 -19.30 24.82 -24.60
N HIS A 129 -18.07 24.46 -24.97
CA HIS A 129 -17.49 24.86 -26.25
C HIS A 129 -18.27 24.25 -27.42
N PHE A 130 -18.58 22.93 -27.37
CA PHE A 130 -19.33 22.25 -28.43
C PHE A 130 -20.78 22.76 -28.51
N SER A 131 -21.40 23.07 -27.39
CA SER A 131 -22.75 23.64 -27.37
C SER A 131 -22.81 25.02 -28.04
N LYS A 132 -21.79 25.86 -27.86
CA LYS A 132 -21.68 27.16 -28.52
C LYS A 132 -21.32 27.07 -30.00
N SER A 133 -20.55 26.10 -30.43
CA SER A 133 -20.14 25.94 -31.84
C SER A 133 -21.21 25.32 -32.72
N GLY A 134 -22.40 25.04 -32.21
CA GLY A 134 -23.55 24.60 -33.01
C GLY A 134 -23.48 23.22 -33.61
N THR A 135 -22.49 22.42 -33.23
CA THR A 135 -22.29 21.05 -33.77
C THR A 135 -23.30 20.01 -33.27
N PHE A 136 -24.23 20.39 -32.40
CA PHE A 136 -25.33 19.57 -31.93
C PHE A 136 -26.71 19.93 -32.51
N ASN A 137 -26.79 20.76 -33.55
CA ASN A 137 -28.04 21.00 -34.27
C ASN A 137 -28.22 19.95 -35.37
N VAL A 138 -28.77 18.80 -34.99
CA VAL A 138 -29.44 17.84 -35.90
C VAL A 138 -30.85 17.68 -35.39
#